data_388e341f0eaad8d622535345d1b41624
#
_entry.id   388e341f0eaad8d622535345d1b41624
#
_cell.length_a   1.000
_cell.length_b   1.000
_cell.length_c   1.000
_cell.angle_alpha   90.00
_cell.angle_beta   90.00
_cell.angle_gamma   90.00
#
_symmetry.space_group_name_H-M   'P 1'
#
loop_
_entity.id
_entity.type
_entity.pdbx_description
1 polymer ?
#
loop_
_entity_poly.entity_id
_entity_poly.type
_entity_poly.pdbx_seq_one_letter_code
_entity_poly.pdbx_strand_id
1 'polypeptide(L)'
;MSGRCEAGVENRSVAVKTDLDPAIAARLKRTPDGLVAAIVREHGTGDVLMLAWMNDEALHRTLTTGRATYWSRSRKEYWVKGETSGHHQYVKAVALDCDGDALLVTVEQIGAACHTGAHDCFFTELPVATELPVTPGSSTPSGAPAAGAGAVPGEGE
;
A
#
# COMPACT_ATOMS: atom_id res chain seq x y z
N MET A 1 -11.25 14.78 57.38
CA MET A 1 -11.58 13.56 56.61
C MET A 1 -11.57 13.86 55.14
N SER A 2 -10.54 13.36 54.47
CA SER A 2 -10.22 13.69 53.10
C SER A 2 -11.08 12.86 52.13
N GLY A 3 -11.76 13.54 51.21
CA GLY A 3 -12.38 12.92 50.06
C GLY A 3 -11.70 13.43 48.80
N ARG A 4 -10.86 12.59 48.17
CA ARG A 4 -10.27 12.85 46.86
C ARG A 4 -11.31 12.53 45.81
N CYS A 5 -11.68 13.52 45.03
CA CYS A 5 -12.34 13.31 43.75
C CYS A 5 -11.28 13.07 42.69
N GLU A 6 -11.12 11.84 42.27
CA GLU A 6 -10.38 11.52 41.05
C GLU A 6 -11.28 11.83 39.85
N ALA A 7 -10.94 12.93 39.19
CA ALA A 7 -11.55 13.25 37.90
C ALA A 7 -10.94 12.34 36.82
N GLY A 8 -11.67 11.29 36.48
CA GLY A 8 -11.36 10.49 35.30
C GLY A 8 -11.40 11.37 34.06
N VAL A 9 -10.26 11.55 33.39
CA VAL A 9 -10.18 12.16 32.08
C VAL A 9 -10.75 11.15 31.10
N GLU A 10 -12.05 11.22 30.88
CA GLU A 10 -12.66 10.57 29.73
C GLU A 10 -12.15 11.26 28.45
N ASN A 11 -11.21 10.59 27.80
CA ASN A 11 -10.80 10.92 26.46
C ASN A 11 -11.98 10.64 25.52
N ARG A 12 -12.90 11.59 25.42
CA ARG A 12 -13.95 11.60 24.41
C ARG A 12 -13.27 11.87 23.07
N SER A 13 -12.86 10.80 22.41
CA SER A 13 -12.64 10.80 20.98
C SER A 13 -13.91 11.37 20.33
N VAL A 14 -13.84 12.61 19.88
CA VAL A 14 -14.91 13.23 19.10
C VAL A 14 -14.99 12.42 17.80
N ALA A 15 -15.94 11.51 17.72
CA ALA A 15 -16.24 10.78 16.51
C ALA A 15 -16.65 11.81 15.46
N VAL A 16 -15.73 12.15 14.56
CA VAL A 16 -16.03 12.93 13.38
C VAL A 16 -17.05 12.12 12.57
N LYS A 17 -18.26 12.66 12.43
CA LYS A 17 -19.32 12.03 11.66
C LYS A 17 -18.85 11.96 10.21
N THR A 18 -18.45 10.80 9.74
CA THR A 18 -18.03 10.59 8.36
C THR A 18 -19.11 9.79 7.64
N ASP A 19 -19.24 10.00 6.34
CA ASP A 19 -20.17 9.23 5.50
C ASP A 19 -19.58 7.90 5.02
N LEU A 20 -18.39 7.53 5.52
CA LEU A 20 -17.77 6.24 5.22
C LEU A 20 -18.63 5.10 5.80
N ASP A 21 -18.83 4.05 5.00
CA ASP A 21 -19.54 2.85 5.41
C ASP A 21 -18.99 2.34 6.76
N PRO A 22 -19.86 2.18 7.78
CA PRO A 22 -19.44 1.72 9.11
C PRO A 22 -18.75 0.36 9.10
N ALA A 23 -19.08 -0.54 8.18
CA ALA A 23 -18.42 -1.84 8.04
C ALA A 23 -16.99 -1.70 7.53
N ILE A 24 -16.73 -0.72 6.68
CA ILE A 24 -15.36 -0.37 6.25
C ILE A 24 -14.63 0.32 7.41
N ALA A 25 -15.26 1.33 8.01
CA ALA A 25 -14.68 2.13 9.10
C ALA A 25 -14.24 1.26 10.29
N ALA A 26 -15.00 0.22 10.63
CA ALA A 26 -14.70 -0.71 11.72
C ALA A 26 -13.45 -1.57 11.48
N ARG A 27 -13.04 -1.72 10.22
CA ARG A 27 -11.86 -2.51 9.84
C ARG A 27 -10.57 -1.69 9.79
N LEU A 28 -10.68 -0.36 9.82
CA LEU A 28 -9.53 0.53 9.70
C LEU A 28 -8.82 0.72 11.05
N LYS A 29 -7.54 0.48 11.04
CA LYS A 29 -6.64 0.73 12.17
C LYS A 29 -5.88 2.03 11.91
N ARG A 30 -6.39 3.09 12.49
CA ARG A 30 -5.90 4.45 12.25
C ARG A 30 -4.74 4.80 13.15
N THR A 31 -3.88 5.69 12.66
CA THR A 31 -2.90 6.38 13.51
C THR A 31 -3.61 7.23 14.59
N PRO A 32 -2.89 7.70 15.63
CA PRO A 32 -3.48 8.62 16.62
C PRO A 32 -4.11 9.89 16.00
N ASP A 33 -3.63 10.31 14.82
CA ASP A 33 -4.18 11.45 14.06
C ASP A 33 -5.41 11.09 13.20
N GLY A 34 -5.90 9.85 13.30
CA GLY A 34 -7.06 9.38 12.54
C GLY A 34 -6.78 9.08 11.07
N LEU A 35 -5.54 8.77 10.71
CA LEU A 35 -5.11 8.54 9.33
C LEU A 35 -4.74 7.08 9.09
N VAL A 36 -4.91 6.64 7.84
CA VAL A 36 -4.43 5.36 7.32
C VAL A 36 -3.49 5.64 6.16
N ALA A 37 -2.39 4.89 6.07
CA ALA A 37 -1.47 4.99 4.94
C ALA A 37 -2.15 4.48 3.66
N ALA A 38 -1.95 5.18 2.55
CA ALA A 38 -2.44 4.79 1.24
C ALA A 38 -1.24 4.60 0.29
N ILE A 39 -0.94 3.35 0.00
CA ILE A 39 0.05 2.95 -1.00
C ILE A 39 -0.67 2.98 -2.35
N VAL A 40 -0.13 3.75 -3.28
CA VAL A 40 -0.74 3.93 -4.60
C VAL A 40 0.07 3.20 -5.64
N ARG A 41 -0.57 2.32 -6.38
CA ARG A 41 0.06 1.59 -7.48
C ARG A 41 -0.66 1.79 -8.79
N GLU A 42 0.07 1.69 -9.90
CA GLU A 42 -0.47 1.78 -11.24
C GLU A 42 -1.22 0.51 -11.65
N HIS A 43 -2.38 0.69 -12.27
CA HIS A 43 -3.14 -0.41 -12.85
C HIS A 43 -2.44 -0.92 -14.12
N GLY A 44 -2.26 -2.23 -14.21
CA GLY A 44 -1.63 -2.86 -15.38
C GLY A 44 -0.15 -3.18 -15.18
N THR A 45 0.67 -2.23 -14.76
CA THR A 45 2.09 -2.47 -14.47
C THR A 45 2.32 -2.99 -13.06
N GLY A 46 1.57 -2.49 -12.09
CA GLY A 46 1.75 -2.80 -10.68
C GLY A 46 2.80 -1.92 -9.99
N ASP A 47 3.39 -0.95 -10.70
CA ASP A 47 4.41 -0.06 -10.16
C ASP A 47 3.85 0.75 -8.98
N VAL A 48 4.64 0.88 -7.93
CA VAL A 48 4.28 1.72 -6.78
C VAL A 48 4.60 3.17 -7.13
N LEU A 49 3.56 3.99 -7.20
CA LEU A 49 3.65 5.38 -7.64
C LEU A 49 4.00 6.34 -6.51
N MET A 50 3.34 6.21 -5.38
CA MET A 50 3.49 7.12 -4.24
C MET A 50 2.86 6.55 -2.98
N LEU A 51 3.14 7.19 -1.84
CA LEU A 51 2.42 7.00 -0.59
C LEU A 51 1.78 8.32 -0.17
N ALA A 52 0.54 8.26 0.26
CA ALA A 52 -0.21 9.39 0.80
C ALA A 52 -1.01 8.95 2.05
N TRP A 53 -1.81 9.85 2.59
CA TRP A 53 -2.60 9.60 3.79
C TRP A 53 -4.08 9.89 3.51
N MET A 54 -4.94 9.06 4.10
CA MET A 54 -6.38 9.24 4.05
C MET A 54 -6.94 9.20 5.47
N ASN A 55 -7.88 10.09 5.76
CA ASN A 55 -8.83 9.90 6.84
C ASN A 55 -10.11 9.26 6.29
N ASP A 56 -11.09 9.01 7.13
CA ASP A 56 -12.36 8.37 6.72
C ASP A 56 -13.06 9.11 5.59
N GLU A 57 -13.08 10.43 5.64
CA GLU A 57 -13.72 11.27 4.63
C GLU A 57 -12.96 11.22 3.29
N ALA A 58 -11.62 11.24 3.31
CA ALA A 58 -10.82 11.10 2.09
C ALA A 58 -11.06 9.73 1.43
N LEU A 59 -11.13 8.67 2.24
CA LEU A 59 -11.44 7.33 1.76
C LEU A 59 -12.86 7.27 1.19
N HIS A 60 -13.85 7.81 1.91
CA HIS A 60 -15.23 7.89 1.42
C HIS A 60 -15.31 8.57 0.04
N ARG A 61 -14.69 9.73 -0.11
CA ARG A 61 -14.64 10.45 -1.40
C ARG A 61 -13.96 9.64 -2.49
N THR A 62 -12.85 8.98 -2.16
CA THR A 62 -12.13 8.11 -3.09
C THR A 62 -13.02 6.98 -3.60
N LEU A 63 -13.74 6.30 -2.69
CA LEU A 63 -14.61 5.17 -3.03
C LEU A 63 -15.86 5.58 -3.82
N THR A 64 -16.42 6.76 -3.53
CA THR A 64 -17.68 7.21 -4.13
C THR A 64 -17.50 7.95 -5.44
N THR A 65 -16.38 8.68 -5.59
CA THR A 65 -16.13 9.49 -6.80
C THR A 65 -15.25 8.78 -7.83
N GLY A 66 -14.52 7.73 -7.43
CA GLY A 66 -13.51 7.10 -8.27
C GLY A 66 -12.27 7.97 -8.52
N ARG A 67 -12.12 9.09 -7.81
CA ARG A 67 -10.99 10.01 -7.88
C ARG A 67 -10.17 9.92 -6.60
N ALA A 68 -8.87 9.64 -6.72
CA ALA A 68 -8.02 9.52 -5.55
C ALA A 68 -7.96 10.84 -4.76
N THR A 69 -8.52 10.82 -3.56
CA THR A 69 -8.61 11.95 -2.63
C THR A 69 -7.80 11.62 -1.39
N TYR A 70 -6.95 12.54 -0.98
CA TYR A 70 -6.03 12.36 0.13
C TYR A 70 -6.17 13.46 1.18
N TRP A 71 -5.57 13.22 2.34
CA TRP A 71 -5.43 14.21 3.40
C TRP A 71 -3.99 14.72 3.48
N SER A 72 -3.81 16.03 3.36
CA SER A 72 -2.52 16.68 3.55
C SER A 72 -2.26 16.91 5.04
N ARG A 73 -1.26 16.22 5.62
CA ARG A 73 -0.91 16.36 7.03
C ARG A 73 -0.37 17.75 7.38
N SER A 74 0.38 18.36 6.47
CA SER A 74 0.98 19.69 6.67
C SER A 74 -0.01 20.83 6.47
N ARG A 75 -0.88 20.73 5.45
CA ARG A 75 -1.85 21.79 5.13
C ARG A 75 -3.17 21.63 5.88
N LYS A 76 -3.43 20.44 6.44
CA LYS A 76 -4.70 20.09 7.12
C LYS A 76 -5.91 20.26 6.20
N GLU A 77 -5.79 19.82 4.95
CA GLU A 77 -6.83 19.92 3.93
C GLU A 77 -6.90 18.67 3.05
N TYR A 78 -8.04 18.47 2.40
CA TYR A 78 -8.20 17.47 1.36
C TYR A 78 -7.59 17.94 0.05
N TRP A 79 -7.08 16.99 -0.72
CA TRP A 79 -6.67 17.27 -2.09
C TRP A 79 -6.99 16.08 -3.00
N VAL A 80 -7.56 16.39 -4.16
CA VAL A 80 -7.84 15.40 -5.21
C VAL A 80 -6.64 15.39 -6.14
N LYS A 81 -6.08 14.20 -6.34
CA LYS A 81 -4.89 14.07 -7.19
C LYS A 81 -5.18 14.52 -8.61
N GLY A 82 -4.39 15.48 -9.08
CA GLY A 82 -4.48 16.03 -10.43
C GLY A 82 -5.49 17.17 -10.61
N GLU A 83 -6.20 17.58 -9.57
CA GLU A 83 -7.19 18.67 -9.68
C GLU A 83 -6.56 19.98 -10.20
N THR A 84 -5.33 20.30 -9.77
CA THR A 84 -4.60 21.48 -10.23
C THR A 84 -3.61 21.17 -11.34
N SER A 85 -2.91 20.03 -11.26
CA SER A 85 -1.83 19.69 -12.20
C SER A 85 -2.29 18.99 -13.48
N GLY A 86 -3.52 18.48 -13.52
CA GLY A 86 -3.99 17.62 -14.61
C GLY A 86 -3.48 16.17 -14.54
N HIS A 87 -2.57 15.85 -13.62
CA HIS A 87 -2.02 14.51 -13.43
C HIS A 87 -2.95 13.68 -12.53
N HIS A 88 -4.03 13.21 -13.10
CA HIS A 88 -5.13 12.56 -12.39
C HIS A 88 -4.84 11.11 -12.00
N GLN A 89 -5.51 10.64 -10.96
CA GLN A 89 -5.57 9.24 -10.57
C GLN A 89 -7.02 8.77 -10.55
N TYR A 90 -7.36 7.89 -11.49
CA TYR A 90 -8.66 7.24 -11.56
C TYR A 90 -8.60 5.90 -10.84
N VAL A 91 -9.38 5.74 -9.79
CA VAL A 91 -9.35 4.55 -8.93
C VAL A 91 -9.99 3.36 -9.64
N LYS A 92 -9.27 2.25 -9.72
CA LYS A 92 -9.76 0.96 -10.26
C LYS A 92 -10.09 -0.02 -9.13
N ALA A 93 -9.33 0.01 -8.04
CA ALA A 93 -9.57 -0.84 -6.89
C ALA A 93 -8.97 -0.22 -5.62
N VAL A 94 -9.54 -0.55 -4.48
CA VAL A 94 -8.98 -0.26 -3.15
C VAL A 94 -9.04 -1.55 -2.35
N ALA A 95 -7.92 -1.94 -1.76
CA ALA A 95 -7.82 -3.06 -0.86
C ALA A 95 -7.29 -2.59 0.49
N LEU A 96 -7.75 -3.24 1.56
CA LEU A 96 -7.23 -3.07 2.91
C LEU A 96 -6.22 -4.19 3.15
N ASP A 97 -5.15 -3.90 3.84
CA ASP A 97 -4.18 -4.92 4.21
C ASP A 97 -4.72 -5.86 5.32
N CYS A 98 -3.91 -6.82 5.74
CA CYS A 98 -4.38 -7.92 6.59
C CYS A 98 -4.80 -7.47 8.00
N ASP A 99 -4.22 -6.41 8.55
CA ASP A 99 -4.52 -5.91 9.89
C ASP A 99 -5.15 -4.50 9.92
N GLY A 100 -5.42 -3.93 8.75
CA GLY A 100 -6.25 -2.74 8.60
C GLY A 100 -5.53 -1.41 8.76
N ASP A 101 -4.19 -1.36 8.74
CA ASP A 101 -3.42 -0.14 8.94
C ASP A 101 -2.93 0.51 7.64
N ALA A 102 -3.08 -0.16 6.50
CA ALA A 102 -2.71 0.35 5.19
C ALA A 102 -3.77 0.05 4.11
N LEU A 103 -3.88 0.95 3.16
CA LEU A 103 -4.70 0.83 1.95
C LEU A 103 -3.80 0.64 0.74
N LEU A 104 -4.16 -0.28 -0.15
CA LEU A 104 -3.60 -0.38 -1.48
C LEU A 104 -4.60 0.20 -2.49
N VAL A 105 -4.27 1.35 -3.05
CA VAL A 105 -5.11 2.06 -4.02
C VAL A 105 -4.56 1.82 -5.41
N THR A 106 -5.26 1.04 -6.22
CA THR A 106 -4.89 0.78 -7.61
C THR A 106 -5.54 1.82 -8.50
N VAL A 107 -4.73 2.55 -9.28
CA VAL A 107 -5.18 3.67 -10.09
C VAL A 107 -4.72 3.57 -11.53
N GLU A 108 -5.48 4.18 -12.43
CA GLU A 108 -4.98 4.59 -13.73
C GLU A 108 -4.39 5.99 -13.57
N GLN A 109 -3.06 6.10 -13.74
CA GLN A 109 -2.33 7.35 -13.61
C GLN A 109 -2.29 8.08 -14.95
N ILE A 110 -2.72 9.33 -14.96
CA ILE A 110 -2.56 10.23 -16.10
C ILE A 110 -1.40 11.18 -15.80
N GLY A 111 -0.37 11.15 -16.65
CA GLY A 111 0.84 11.95 -16.42
C GLY A 111 1.69 11.46 -15.24
N ALA A 112 2.50 12.34 -14.68
CA ALA A 112 3.42 12.02 -13.60
C ALA A 112 2.72 11.91 -12.24
N ALA A 113 3.08 10.90 -11.44
CA ALA A 113 2.59 10.82 -10.08
C ALA A 113 3.33 11.80 -9.14
N CYS A 114 4.62 12.01 -9.36
CA CYS A 114 5.43 12.92 -8.56
C CYS A 114 5.25 14.39 -8.99
N HIS A 115 5.30 15.31 -8.01
CA HIS A 115 5.27 16.76 -8.27
C HIS A 115 6.51 17.27 -9.01
N THR A 116 7.60 16.50 -9.03
CA THR A 116 8.82 16.79 -9.80
C THR A 116 8.69 16.48 -11.29
N GLY A 117 7.61 15.84 -11.70
CA GLY A 117 7.41 15.34 -13.07
C GLY A 117 7.90 13.91 -13.29
N ALA A 118 8.45 13.26 -12.27
CA ALA A 118 8.81 11.84 -12.34
C ALA A 118 7.58 10.93 -12.34
N HIS A 119 7.70 9.75 -12.97
CA HIS A 119 6.62 8.76 -13.04
C HIS A 119 6.11 8.38 -11.64
N ASP A 120 7.02 8.14 -10.70
CA ASP A 120 6.73 7.80 -9.31
C ASP A 120 7.56 8.66 -8.34
N CYS A 121 7.36 8.46 -7.03
CA CYS A 121 8.05 9.20 -5.98
C CYS A 121 9.30 8.47 -5.46
N PHE A 122 9.63 7.27 -5.95
CA PHE A 122 10.66 6.38 -5.38
C PHE A 122 11.92 6.27 -6.25
N PHE A 123 12.35 7.37 -6.85
CA PHE A 123 13.48 7.43 -7.78
C PHE A 123 14.85 7.66 -7.11
N THR A 124 14.90 7.80 -5.79
CA THR A 124 16.18 7.94 -5.04
C THR A 124 16.51 6.60 -4.38
N GLU A 125 17.47 5.90 -4.96
CA GLU A 125 17.93 4.63 -4.41
C GLU A 125 18.81 4.85 -3.18
N LEU A 126 18.66 3.96 -2.19
CA LEU A 126 19.52 3.90 -1.01
C LEU A 126 20.48 2.71 -1.14
N PRO A 127 21.74 2.83 -0.68
CA PRO A 127 22.69 1.74 -0.76
C PRO A 127 22.23 0.57 0.12
N VAL A 128 22.19 -0.61 -0.49
CA VAL A 128 21.92 -1.87 0.21
C VAL A 128 23.19 -2.70 0.22
N ALA A 129 23.54 -3.29 1.37
CA ALA A 129 24.64 -4.26 1.42
C ALA A 129 24.23 -5.50 0.62
N THR A 130 24.90 -5.73 -0.51
CA THR A 130 24.58 -6.82 -1.45
C THR A 130 25.19 -8.16 -1.05
N GLU A 131 26.06 -8.19 -0.04
CA GLU A 131 26.62 -9.43 0.46
C GLU A 131 25.84 -9.91 1.68
N LEU A 132 24.86 -10.78 1.44
CA LEU A 132 24.42 -11.70 2.48
C LEU A 132 25.62 -12.62 2.77
N PRO A 133 26.05 -12.80 4.03
CA PRO A 133 27.07 -13.79 4.35
C PRO A 133 26.57 -15.14 3.87
N VAL A 134 27.20 -15.68 2.81
CA VAL A 134 27.01 -17.08 2.41
C VAL A 134 27.57 -17.89 3.56
N THR A 135 26.71 -18.43 4.39
CA THR A 135 27.11 -19.42 5.38
C THR A 135 27.75 -20.60 4.63
N PRO A 136 29.07 -20.86 4.76
CA PRO A 136 29.65 -22.04 4.15
C PRO A 136 29.21 -23.25 4.96
N GLY A 137 28.23 -23.99 4.46
CA GLY A 137 27.77 -25.20 5.12
C GLY A 137 26.39 -25.65 4.69
N SER A 138 26.26 -26.13 3.47
CA SER A 138 25.28 -27.14 3.15
C SER A 138 25.86 -28.01 2.04
N SER A 139 26.35 -29.13 2.51
CA SER A 139 26.80 -30.32 1.80
C SER A 139 26.03 -30.60 0.52
N THR A 140 26.79 -30.77 -0.54
CA THR A 140 26.52 -31.56 -1.75
C THR A 140 25.73 -32.83 -1.45
N PRO A 141 24.62 -33.11 -2.10
CA PRO A 141 24.21 -34.49 -2.28
C PRO A 141 25.02 -35.11 -3.42
N SER A 142 26.02 -35.89 -3.03
CA SER A 142 26.65 -36.88 -3.88
C SER A 142 25.59 -37.92 -4.26
N GLY A 143 25.53 -38.31 -5.52
CA GLY A 143 24.78 -39.47 -5.93
C GLY A 143 24.23 -39.42 -7.34
N ALA A 144 25.11 -39.46 -8.32
CA ALA A 144 24.74 -40.08 -9.58
C ALA A 144 24.84 -41.64 -9.40
N PRO A 145 24.02 -42.42 -10.05
CA PRO A 145 24.59 -43.42 -10.91
C PRO A 145 24.15 -43.31 -12.35
N ALA A 146 25.16 -43.42 -13.17
CA ALA A 146 25.04 -43.66 -14.60
C ALA A 146 24.54 -45.06 -14.91
N ALA A 147 24.13 -45.19 -16.14
CA ALA A 147 24.13 -46.37 -16.99
C ALA A 147 22.79 -47.06 -17.26
N GLY A 148 22.50 -47.14 -18.49
CA GLY A 148 21.51 -47.97 -19.10
C GLY A 148 21.32 -47.63 -20.58
N ALA A 149 22.33 -47.97 -21.37
CA ALA A 149 22.22 -48.01 -22.83
C ALA A 149 21.22 -49.08 -23.26
N GLY A 150 20.40 -48.80 -24.23
CA GLY A 150 19.51 -49.75 -24.87
C GLY A 150 19.11 -49.24 -26.23
N ALA A 151 19.76 -49.76 -27.23
CA ALA A 151 19.64 -49.43 -28.64
C ALA A 151 18.32 -49.88 -29.28
N VAL A 152 17.91 -49.14 -30.25
CA VAL A 152 17.10 -49.33 -31.47
C VAL A 152 17.14 -50.77 -32.09
N PRO A 153 16.36 -51.19 -33.09
CA PRO A 153 15.78 -50.44 -34.21
C PRO A 153 14.44 -50.98 -34.74
N GLY A 154 14.00 -50.35 -35.84
CA GLY A 154 13.27 -51.03 -36.92
C GLY A 154 11.86 -50.46 -37.17
N GLU A 155 11.74 -49.69 -38.21
CA GLU A 155 11.15 -49.96 -39.55
C GLU A 155 9.67 -50.37 -39.59
N GLY A 156 8.92 -49.65 -40.35
CA GLY A 156 8.10 -50.18 -41.41
C GLY A 156 6.69 -49.64 -41.54
N GLU A 157 6.45 -49.00 -42.70
CA GLU A 157 5.22 -48.77 -43.45
C GLU A 157 4.25 -47.69 -42.91
#